data_fc12f4c977225f5326bfb132efbba7bc
#
_entry.id   fc12f4c977225f5326bfb132efbba7bc
#
_cell.length_a   1.000
_cell.length_b   1.000
_cell.length_c   1.000
_cell.angle_alpha   90.00
_cell.angle_beta   90.00
_cell.angle_gamma   90.00
#
_symmetry.space_group_name_H-M   'P 1'
#
loop_
_entity.id
_entity.type
_entity.pdbx_description
1 polymer ?
#
loop_
_entity_poly.entity_id
_entity_poly.type
_entity_poly.pdbx_seq_one_letter_code
_entity_poly.pdbx_strand_id
1 'polypeptide(L)'
;MKKSVLLLVIASLVTLMTYCCEFTPDIQKVENEITDILDQQKISWNEENIEGFMEYYWNSEKFTFQSGNKRLHGWEALLSRYKESYSGEKWGKLDFTGIEIKVLSNDIAYVLGRWKLMSKDSSKEGLFTIIFLRMPEGWRIVHDHTS
;
A
#
# COMPACT_ATOMS: atom_id res chain seq x y z
N MET A 1 13.62 57.70 -11.26
CA MET A 1 13.59 56.44 -12.02
C MET A 1 14.26 55.25 -11.30
N LYS A 2 15.43 55.36 -10.66
CA LYS A 2 16.11 54.22 -9.98
C LYS A 2 15.38 53.62 -8.78
N LYS A 3 14.60 54.41 -8.01
CA LYS A 3 13.84 53.93 -6.84
C LYS A 3 12.59 53.10 -7.24
N SER A 4 11.93 53.43 -8.34
CA SER A 4 10.75 52.71 -8.82
C SER A 4 11.08 51.35 -9.41
N VAL A 5 12.24 51.21 -10.06
CA VAL A 5 12.73 49.92 -10.60
C VAL A 5 13.11 48.98 -9.47
N LEU A 6 13.74 49.48 -8.39
CA LEU A 6 14.10 48.67 -7.23
C LEU A 6 12.87 48.15 -6.48
N LEU A 7 11.81 48.94 -6.35
CA LEU A 7 10.54 48.50 -5.74
C LEU A 7 9.85 47.41 -6.56
N LEU A 8 9.88 47.49 -7.89
CA LEU A 8 9.32 46.45 -8.78
C LEU A 8 10.08 45.14 -8.72
N VAL A 9 11.39 45.19 -8.59
CA VAL A 9 12.24 43.96 -8.46
C VAL A 9 12.00 43.29 -7.12
N ILE A 10 11.87 44.02 -6.02
CA ILE A 10 11.59 43.48 -4.70
C ILE A 10 10.17 42.88 -4.66
N ALA A 11 9.18 43.51 -5.27
CA ALA A 11 7.82 42.96 -5.36
C ALA A 11 7.76 41.67 -6.15
N SER A 12 8.56 41.51 -7.24
CA SER A 12 8.62 40.28 -8.02
C SER A 12 9.35 39.13 -7.30
N LEU A 13 10.37 39.46 -6.49
CA LEU A 13 11.07 38.47 -5.65
C LEU A 13 10.18 37.96 -4.52
N VAL A 14 9.37 38.80 -3.90
CA VAL A 14 8.43 38.41 -2.83
C VAL A 14 7.32 37.53 -3.39
N THR A 15 6.83 37.79 -4.61
CA THR A 15 5.82 36.93 -5.28
C THR A 15 6.39 35.55 -5.69
N LEU A 16 7.67 35.47 -5.99
CA LEU A 16 8.30 34.16 -6.29
C LEU A 16 8.49 33.29 -5.04
N MET A 17 8.66 33.86 -3.87
CA MET A 17 8.80 33.14 -2.61
C MET A 17 7.48 32.56 -2.06
N THR A 18 6.33 33.08 -2.47
CA THR A 18 5.03 32.58 -2.00
C THR A 18 4.50 31.38 -2.81
N TYR A 19 5.19 30.96 -3.86
CA TYR A 19 4.82 29.78 -4.68
C TYR A 19 5.51 28.47 -4.26
N CYS A 20 6.25 28.47 -3.17
CA CYS A 20 6.60 27.21 -2.51
C CYS A 20 5.37 26.78 -1.69
N CYS A 21 4.30 26.36 -2.36
CA CYS A 21 3.23 25.61 -1.76
C CYS A 21 3.88 24.32 -1.26
N GLU A 22 4.21 24.24 0.02
CA GLU A 22 4.55 22.96 0.64
C GLU A 22 3.33 22.06 0.44
N PHE A 23 3.44 21.17 -0.54
CA PHE A 23 2.41 20.18 -0.84
C PHE A 23 2.46 19.13 0.29
N THR A 24 1.83 19.48 1.41
CA THR A 24 1.71 18.54 2.52
C THR A 24 0.74 17.43 2.11
N PRO A 25 1.09 16.15 2.32
CA PRO A 25 0.19 15.06 2.01
C PRO A 25 -1.09 15.18 2.86
N ASP A 26 -2.22 14.88 2.24
CA ASP A 26 -3.50 14.70 2.95
C ASP A 26 -3.46 13.32 3.64
N ILE A 27 -2.82 13.30 4.82
CA ILE A 27 -2.55 12.08 5.59
C ILE A 27 -3.84 11.31 5.84
N GLN A 28 -4.87 11.98 6.34
CA GLN A 28 -6.13 11.33 6.70
C GLN A 28 -6.82 10.68 5.49
N LYS A 29 -6.78 11.36 4.35
CA LYS A 29 -7.33 10.82 3.10
C LYS A 29 -6.57 9.55 2.67
N VAL A 30 -5.24 9.60 2.69
CA VAL A 30 -4.41 8.44 2.32
C VAL A 30 -4.64 7.28 3.28
N GLU A 31 -4.67 7.54 4.58
CA GLU A 31 -4.94 6.51 5.59
C GLU A 31 -6.31 5.84 5.38
N ASN A 32 -7.35 6.62 5.11
CA ASN A 32 -8.69 6.09 4.85
C ASN A 32 -8.69 5.20 3.58
N GLU A 33 -8.12 5.68 2.47
CA GLU A 33 -8.04 4.93 1.21
C GLU A 33 -7.30 3.60 1.37
N ILE A 34 -6.20 3.58 2.13
CA ILE A 34 -5.43 2.35 2.37
C ILE A 34 -6.16 1.41 3.34
N THR A 35 -6.84 1.96 4.35
CA THR A 35 -7.67 1.16 5.26
C THR A 35 -8.78 0.44 4.50
N ASP A 36 -9.47 1.15 3.61
CA ASP A 36 -10.53 0.56 2.76
C ASP A 36 -9.98 -0.59 1.91
N ILE A 37 -8.76 -0.45 1.35
CA ILE A 37 -8.11 -1.51 0.59
C ILE A 37 -7.84 -2.75 1.44
N LEU A 38 -7.29 -2.58 2.65
CA LEU A 38 -7.02 -3.70 3.55
C LEU A 38 -8.32 -4.42 3.96
N ASP A 39 -9.39 -3.67 4.18
CA ASP A 39 -10.69 -4.26 4.49
C ASP A 39 -11.27 -5.02 3.28
N GLN A 40 -11.16 -4.49 2.06
CA GLN A 40 -11.58 -5.20 0.85
C GLN A 40 -10.74 -6.46 0.60
N GLN A 41 -9.43 -6.42 0.84
CA GLN A 41 -8.58 -7.62 0.78
C GLN A 41 -9.04 -8.69 1.78
N LYS A 42 -9.31 -8.29 3.03
CA LYS A 42 -9.80 -9.20 4.07
C LYS A 42 -11.17 -9.80 3.68
N ILE A 43 -12.09 -8.99 3.16
CA ILE A 43 -13.39 -9.46 2.69
C ILE A 43 -13.22 -10.47 1.56
N SER A 44 -12.48 -10.11 0.50
CA SER A 44 -12.25 -10.98 -0.65
C SER A 44 -11.62 -12.32 -0.24
N TRP A 45 -10.62 -12.29 0.63
CA TRP A 45 -10.03 -13.52 1.16
C TRP A 45 -11.06 -14.38 1.89
N ASN A 46 -11.86 -13.78 2.76
CA ASN A 46 -12.85 -14.49 3.59
C ASN A 46 -14.05 -15.02 2.80
N GLU A 47 -14.21 -14.54 1.56
CA GLU A 47 -15.16 -15.03 0.55
C GLU A 47 -14.53 -16.05 -0.41
N GLU A 48 -13.29 -16.47 -0.15
CA GLU A 48 -12.52 -17.38 -1.00
C GLU A 48 -12.26 -16.83 -2.43
N ASN A 49 -12.32 -15.51 -2.57
CA ASN A 49 -12.08 -14.80 -3.81
C ASN A 49 -10.61 -14.34 -3.89
N ILE A 50 -9.74 -15.22 -4.38
CA ILE A 50 -8.30 -14.95 -4.45
C ILE A 50 -7.98 -13.84 -5.46
N GLU A 51 -8.72 -13.75 -6.56
CA GLU A 51 -8.57 -12.72 -7.56
C GLU A 51 -8.90 -11.34 -6.98
N GLY A 52 -9.98 -11.22 -6.20
CA GLY A 52 -10.34 -9.99 -5.50
C GLY A 52 -9.31 -9.60 -4.45
N PHE A 53 -8.72 -10.58 -3.72
CA PHE A 53 -7.61 -10.31 -2.81
C PHE A 53 -6.39 -9.75 -3.53
N MET A 54 -6.09 -10.27 -4.74
CA MET A 54 -4.94 -9.89 -5.55
C MET A 54 -5.16 -8.60 -6.36
N GLU A 55 -6.37 -8.04 -6.41
CA GLU A 55 -6.71 -6.86 -7.21
C GLU A 55 -5.86 -5.63 -6.86
N TYR A 56 -5.54 -5.47 -5.58
CA TYR A 56 -4.75 -4.34 -5.09
C TYR A 56 -3.24 -4.53 -5.20
N TYR A 57 -2.77 -5.72 -5.58
CA TYR A 57 -1.36 -5.95 -5.90
C TYR A 57 -1.04 -5.45 -7.30
N TRP A 58 0.11 -4.81 -7.45
CA TRP A 58 0.55 -4.32 -8.76
C TRP A 58 0.75 -5.47 -9.74
N ASN A 59 -0.09 -5.53 -10.78
CA ASN A 59 0.02 -6.55 -11.83
C ASN A 59 1.22 -6.26 -12.73
N SER A 60 2.40 -6.65 -12.29
CA SER A 60 3.68 -6.43 -12.98
C SER A 60 4.69 -7.48 -12.57
N GLU A 61 5.60 -7.82 -13.49
CA GLU A 61 6.80 -8.62 -13.22
C GLU A 61 7.75 -7.97 -12.18
N LYS A 62 7.62 -6.65 -11.96
CA LYS A 62 8.43 -5.90 -10.99
C LYS A 62 7.90 -5.98 -9.57
N PHE A 63 6.67 -6.45 -9.37
CA PHE A 63 6.13 -6.70 -8.03
C PHE A 63 7.01 -7.69 -7.28
N THR A 64 7.18 -7.48 -5.98
CA THR A 64 7.96 -8.39 -5.13
C THR A 64 7.17 -8.82 -3.90
N PHE A 65 7.22 -10.12 -3.63
CA PHE A 65 6.71 -10.74 -2.41
C PHE A 65 7.84 -11.45 -1.68
N GLN A 66 7.94 -11.26 -0.37
CA GLN A 66 8.92 -11.94 0.46
C GLN A 66 8.25 -12.62 1.65
N SER A 67 8.59 -13.88 1.90
CA SER A 67 8.10 -14.63 3.07
C SER A 67 9.20 -15.54 3.61
N GLY A 68 9.59 -15.33 4.86
CA GLY A 68 10.74 -15.98 5.46
C GLY A 68 12.01 -15.72 4.62
N ASN A 69 12.65 -16.79 4.16
CA ASN A 69 13.86 -16.71 3.32
C ASN A 69 13.59 -16.81 1.81
N LYS A 70 12.33 -16.75 1.39
CA LYS A 70 11.92 -16.85 -0.03
C LYS A 70 11.48 -15.50 -0.55
N ARG A 71 11.88 -15.18 -1.78
CA ARG A 71 11.42 -14.01 -2.53
C ARG A 71 10.84 -14.47 -3.86
N LEU A 72 9.66 -13.95 -4.18
CA LEU A 72 9.01 -14.12 -5.48
C LEU A 72 9.02 -12.78 -6.21
N HIS A 73 9.10 -12.84 -7.52
CA HIS A 73 8.93 -11.70 -8.42
C HIS A 73 7.74 -11.96 -9.33
N GLY A 74 6.97 -10.90 -9.57
CA GLY A 74 5.81 -10.94 -10.44
C GLY A 74 4.50 -11.28 -9.74
N TRP A 75 3.45 -10.62 -10.19
CA TRP A 75 2.09 -10.79 -9.71
C TRP A 75 1.55 -12.20 -9.94
N GLU A 76 1.78 -12.75 -11.15
CA GLU A 76 1.35 -14.10 -11.52
C GLU A 76 1.98 -15.18 -10.64
N ALA A 77 3.25 -15.01 -10.26
CA ALA A 77 3.93 -15.95 -9.37
C ALA A 77 3.28 -15.98 -7.97
N LEU A 78 2.86 -14.82 -7.46
CA LEU A 78 2.16 -14.76 -6.17
C LEU A 78 0.75 -15.35 -6.27
N LEU A 79 0.00 -15.04 -7.33
CA LEU A 79 -1.33 -15.60 -7.56
C LEU A 79 -1.27 -17.14 -7.62
N SER A 80 -0.35 -17.69 -8.40
CA SER A 80 -0.15 -19.15 -8.50
C SER A 80 0.16 -19.78 -7.14
N ARG A 81 1.08 -19.15 -6.39
CA ARG A 81 1.42 -19.60 -5.03
C ARG A 81 0.19 -19.63 -4.11
N TYR A 82 -0.65 -18.62 -4.15
CA TYR A 82 -1.85 -18.58 -3.30
C TYR A 82 -2.86 -19.65 -3.72
N LYS A 83 -3.12 -19.83 -5.02
CA LYS A 83 -4.00 -20.88 -5.53
C LYS A 83 -3.54 -22.29 -5.14
N GLU A 84 -2.23 -22.53 -5.14
CA GLU A 84 -1.65 -23.82 -4.74
C GLU A 84 -1.69 -24.03 -3.22
N SER A 85 -1.47 -22.97 -2.44
CA SER A 85 -1.32 -23.06 -0.98
C SER A 85 -2.65 -23.07 -0.24
N TYR A 86 -3.68 -22.42 -0.80
CA TYR A 86 -4.94 -22.19 -0.15
C TYR A 86 -6.09 -22.65 -1.05
N SER A 87 -6.64 -23.82 -0.74
CA SER A 87 -7.81 -24.39 -1.41
C SER A 87 -8.54 -25.34 -0.46
N GLY A 88 -9.87 -25.37 -0.51
CA GLY A 88 -10.70 -26.26 0.28
C GLY A 88 -10.43 -26.13 1.79
N GLU A 89 -10.17 -27.22 2.48
CA GLU A 89 -9.96 -27.24 3.94
C GLU A 89 -8.70 -26.47 4.40
N LYS A 90 -7.78 -26.16 3.50
CA LYS A 90 -6.60 -25.34 3.79
C LYS A 90 -6.90 -23.84 3.80
N TRP A 91 -8.07 -23.44 3.31
CA TRP A 91 -8.53 -22.07 3.40
C TRP A 91 -8.84 -21.72 4.84
N GLY A 92 -8.42 -20.55 5.27
CA GLY A 92 -8.67 -20.07 6.63
C GLY A 92 -9.22 -18.66 6.60
N LYS A 93 -9.84 -18.24 7.69
CA LYS A 93 -10.28 -16.86 7.86
C LYS A 93 -9.11 -15.95 8.16
N LEU A 94 -8.97 -14.91 7.34
CA LEU A 94 -7.93 -13.87 7.47
C LEU A 94 -8.44 -12.73 8.34
N ASP A 95 -7.57 -12.27 9.23
CA ASP A 95 -7.74 -11.03 9.96
C ASP A 95 -6.44 -10.24 10.02
N PHE A 96 -6.56 -8.91 10.08
CA PHE A 96 -5.46 -7.97 10.24
C PHE A 96 -5.61 -7.21 11.55
N THR A 97 -4.52 -7.08 12.30
CA THR A 97 -4.48 -6.36 13.57
C THR A 97 -3.20 -5.53 13.70
N GLY A 98 -3.20 -4.55 14.61
CA GLY A 98 -2.03 -3.72 14.84
C GLY A 98 -1.58 -2.93 13.60
N ILE A 99 -2.55 -2.47 12.81
CA ILE A 99 -2.28 -1.72 11.57
C ILE A 99 -1.72 -0.34 11.90
N GLU A 100 -0.57 -0.03 11.32
CA GLU A 100 0.06 1.28 11.34
C GLU A 100 0.34 1.72 9.90
N ILE A 101 -0.38 2.74 9.43
CA ILE A 101 -0.17 3.34 8.12
C ILE A 101 0.81 4.50 8.27
N LYS A 102 1.85 4.52 7.45
CA LYS A 102 2.86 5.57 7.42
C LYS A 102 2.85 6.24 6.05
N VAL A 103 2.25 7.41 5.99
CA VAL A 103 2.15 8.22 4.76
C VAL A 103 3.46 8.97 4.55
N LEU A 104 4.12 8.73 3.43
CA LEU A 104 5.37 9.39 3.05
C LEU A 104 5.13 10.55 2.09
N SER A 105 4.12 10.42 1.23
CA SER A 105 3.63 11.46 0.31
C SER A 105 2.19 11.15 -0.09
N ASN A 106 1.60 11.97 -0.97
CA ASN A 106 0.27 11.65 -1.53
C ASN A 106 0.24 10.38 -2.39
N ASP A 107 1.41 9.88 -2.79
CA ASP A 107 1.54 8.77 -3.74
C ASP A 107 2.33 7.59 -3.18
N ILE A 108 2.85 7.71 -1.95
CA ILE A 108 3.68 6.66 -1.33
C ILE A 108 3.27 6.49 0.14
N ALA A 109 2.99 5.27 0.52
CA ALA A 109 2.79 4.87 1.91
C ALA A 109 3.32 3.46 2.16
N TYR A 110 3.59 3.15 3.42
CA TYR A 110 3.80 1.77 3.85
C TYR A 110 2.94 1.44 5.06
N VAL A 111 2.64 0.16 5.21
CA VAL A 111 1.83 -0.35 6.31
C VAL A 111 2.61 -1.41 7.05
N LEU A 112 2.61 -1.28 8.37
CA LEU A 112 3.01 -2.33 9.29
C LEU A 112 1.75 -2.96 9.87
N GLY A 113 1.77 -4.27 10.06
CA GLY A 113 0.63 -4.96 10.66
C GLY A 113 0.94 -6.40 11.04
N ARG A 114 -0.05 -7.03 11.59
CA ARG A 114 -0.08 -8.47 11.89
C ARG A 114 -1.21 -9.12 11.10
N TRP A 115 -0.90 -10.21 10.42
CA TRP A 115 -1.89 -11.08 9.81
C TRP A 115 -2.14 -12.29 10.70
N LYS A 116 -3.37 -12.79 10.69
CA LYS A 116 -3.76 -14.03 11.33
C LYS A 116 -4.67 -14.80 10.38
N LEU A 117 -4.34 -16.07 10.15
CA LEU A 117 -5.12 -16.98 9.33
C LEU A 117 -5.56 -18.15 10.18
N MET A 118 -6.86 -18.29 10.37
CA MET A 118 -7.50 -19.31 11.20
C MET A 118 -8.25 -20.30 10.32
N SER A 119 -7.77 -21.54 10.24
CA SER A 119 -8.48 -22.67 9.65
C SER A 119 -9.07 -23.55 10.74
N LYS A 120 -9.84 -24.57 10.34
CA LYS A 120 -10.51 -25.51 11.28
C LYS A 120 -9.54 -26.10 12.31
N ASP A 121 -8.35 -26.50 11.86
CA ASP A 121 -7.42 -27.28 12.68
C ASP A 121 -6.09 -26.56 12.95
N SER A 122 -5.93 -25.33 12.46
CA SER A 122 -4.69 -24.57 12.62
C SER A 122 -4.92 -23.05 12.67
N SER A 123 -4.00 -22.37 13.36
CA SER A 123 -3.89 -20.92 13.30
C SER A 123 -2.45 -20.56 12.98
N LYS A 124 -2.27 -19.69 12.01
CA LYS A 124 -0.97 -19.11 11.65
C LYS A 124 -1.06 -17.61 11.76
N GLU A 125 -0.01 -16.98 12.19
CA GLU A 125 0.08 -15.52 12.28
C GLU A 125 1.50 -15.06 12.03
N GLY A 126 1.66 -13.79 11.69
CA GLY A 126 2.96 -13.18 11.51
C GLY A 126 2.85 -11.67 11.34
N LEU A 127 3.99 -11.03 11.18
CA LEU A 127 4.06 -9.61 10.88
C LEU A 127 4.13 -9.40 9.37
N PHE A 128 3.69 -8.23 8.93
CA PHE A 128 3.88 -7.83 7.55
C PHE A 128 4.30 -6.36 7.44
N THR A 129 4.98 -6.09 6.34
CA THR A 129 5.27 -4.74 5.87
C THR A 129 4.91 -4.69 4.40
N ILE A 130 4.00 -3.83 4.02
CA ILE A 130 3.61 -3.63 2.62
C ILE A 130 3.84 -2.20 2.20
N ILE A 131 4.30 -2.01 0.95
CA ILE A 131 4.56 -0.71 0.35
C ILE A 131 3.50 -0.46 -0.72
N PHE A 132 2.84 0.68 -0.61
CA PHE A 132 1.86 1.18 -1.55
C PHE A 132 2.43 2.30 -2.41
N LEU A 133 2.15 2.25 -3.70
CA LEU A 133 2.28 3.37 -4.62
C LEU A 133 0.92 3.71 -5.22
N ARG A 134 0.65 5.01 -5.36
CA ARG A 134 -0.51 5.49 -6.11
C ARG A 134 -0.15 5.50 -7.60
N MET A 135 -0.93 4.77 -8.37
CA MET A 135 -0.83 4.68 -9.82
C MET A 135 -2.05 5.34 -10.47
N PRO A 136 -2.10 5.51 -11.80
CA PRO A 136 -3.26 6.11 -12.46
C PRO A 136 -4.59 5.42 -12.14
N GLU A 137 -4.56 4.11 -11.92
CA GLU A 137 -5.71 3.27 -11.58
C GLU A 137 -5.97 3.15 -10.07
N GLY A 138 -5.25 3.90 -9.22
CA GLY A 138 -5.37 3.90 -7.77
C GLY A 138 -4.16 3.31 -7.04
N TRP A 139 -4.30 3.11 -5.75
CA TRP A 139 -3.25 2.52 -4.94
C TRP A 139 -2.97 1.07 -5.30
N ARG A 140 -1.67 0.71 -5.37
CA ARG A 140 -1.22 -0.67 -5.60
C ARG A 140 -0.13 -1.05 -4.62
N ILE A 141 -0.19 -2.27 -4.12
CA ILE A 141 0.88 -2.90 -3.34
C ILE A 141 1.99 -3.29 -4.32
N VAL A 142 3.17 -2.69 -4.15
CA VAL A 142 4.34 -2.94 -5.02
C VAL A 142 5.36 -3.85 -4.36
N HIS A 143 5.31 -3.97 -3.05
CA HIS A 143 6.13 -4.87 -2.25
C HIS A 143 5.34 -5.38 -1.05
N ASP A 144 5.46 -6.66 -0.76
CA ASP A 144 4.89 -7.30 0.43
C ASP A 144 5.97 -8.18 1.07
N HIS A 145 6.24 -7.94 2.35
CA HIS A 145 7.11 -8.76 3.17
C HIS A 145 6.33 -9.28 4.38
N THR A 146 6.26 -10.58 4.49
CA THR A 146 5.55 -11.25 5.57
C THR A 146 6.42 -12.32 6.24
N SER A 147 6.25 -12.49 7.53
CA SER A 147 6.95 -13.51 8.35
C SER A 147 6.00 -14.54 8.92
#